data_c76abf2360cceba583bb8077e6961552
#
_entry.id   c76abf2360cceba583bb8077e6961552
#
_cell.length_a   1.000
_cell.length_b   1.000
_cell.length_c   1.000
_cell.angle_alpha   90.00
_cell.angle_beta   90.00
_cell.angle_gamma   90.00
#
_symmetry.space_group_name_H-M   'P 1'
#
loop_
_entity.id
_entity.type
_entity.pdbx_description
1 polymer ?
#
loop_
_entity_poly.entity_id
_entity_poly.type
_entity_poly.pdbx_seq_one_letter_code
_entity_poly.pdbx_strand_id
1 'polypeptide(L)'
;SDLRIKAIGEEARLMLGRTPGNIVAVRPLRQGVISDYTVTEKMLKYFIQKAVGKQRFRKPLISICVPSQVTEVERKAVEDAAFQAGARDVKIIEEPIAAAIGAGIDIARPCGNMIVDIGGGTSDIAVISLGGTVVSASIKIAGDDFDDAIVRYMRKKHNLLIGERTAEDIKIRIGSAYPRPESVTVDVRGRNLVTGLPKTITVTSEETEEALKDTTSQIVEAVHSVLEKTPPELAADIADRGIVLT
;
A
#
# COMPACT_ATOMS: atom_id res chain seq x y z
N SER A 1 28.03 -0.79 15.76
CA SER A 1 27.77 0.59 15.32
C SER A 1 26.38 0.98 15.78
N ASP A 2 26.26 2.05 16.56
CA ASP A 2 24.98 2.56 17.04
C ASP A 2 24.14 3.01 15.84
N LEU A 3 23.10 2.24 15.52
CA LEU A 3 22.10 2.59 14.52
C LEU A 3 21.27 3.78 15.05
N ARG A 4 21.75 4.98 14.78
CA ARG A 4 21.06 6.22 15.15
C ARG A 4 20.01 6.56 14.09
N ILE A 5 18.75 6.61 14.50
CA ILE A 5 17.65 7.05 13.62
C ILE A 5 17.82 8.54 13.32
N LYS A 6 17.80 8.88 12.03
CA LYS A 6 17.89 10.27 11.54
C LYS A 6 16.53 10.86 11.30
N ALA A 7 15.63 10.09 10.68
CA ALA A 7 14.26 10.50 10.32
C ALA A 7 13.33 9.31 10.28
N ILE A 8 12.02 9.55 10.44
CA ILE A 8 10.96 8.54 10.34
C ILE A 8 9.78 9.18 9.59
N GLY A 9 9.05 8.36 8.83
CA GLY A 9 7.87 8.79 8.10
C GLY A 9 8.21 9.67 6.89
N GLU A 10 7.46 10.74 6.69
CA GLU A 10 7.59 11.61 5.51
C GLU A 10 9.00 12.20 5.36
N GLU A 11 9.65 12.60 6.45
CA GLU A 11 11.03 13.08 6.39
C GLU A 11 11.98 12.03 5.83
N ALA A 12 11.83 10.76 6.26
CA ALA A 12 12.64 9.65 5.74
C ALA A 12 12.30 9.37 4.27
N ARG A 13 11.03 9.45 3.87
CA ARG A 13 10.58 9.30 2.48
C ARG A 13 11.25 10.33 1.55
N LEU A 14 11.37 11.57 1.99
CA LEU A 14 12.05 12.64 1.23
C LEU A 14 13.55 12.37 1.02
N MET A 15 14.16 11.52 1.83
CA MET A 15 15.58 11.15 1.73
C MET A 15 15.84 9.97 0.80
N LEU A 16 14.81 9.25 0.35
CA LEU A 16 14.97 8.12 -0.57
C LEU A 16 15.71 8.54 -1.85
N GLY A 17 16.73 7.77 -2.23
CA GLY A 17 17.58 8.05 -3.38
C GLY A 17 18.51 9.26 -3.26
N ARG A 18 18.58 9.89 -2.07
CA ARG A 18 19.39 11.11 -1.81
C ARG A 18 20.33 10.98 -0.63
N THR A 19 20.42 9.80 -0.02
CA THR A 19 21.27 9.55 1.16
C THR A 19 22.72 9.34 0.76
N PRO A 20 23.68 9.90 1.52
CA PRO A 20 25.08 9.56 1.39
C PRO A 20 25.33 8.13 1.91
N GLY A 21 26.48 7.53 1.56
CA GLY A 21 26.77 6.12 1.84
C GLY A 21 26.75 5.68 3.31
N ASN A 22 26.78 6.61 4.24
CA ASN A 22 26.72 6.36 5.70
C ASN A 22 25.27 6.46 6.26
N ILE A 23 24.28 6.76 5.43
CA ILE A 23 22.87 6.83 5.81
C ILE A 23 22.07 5.85 4.93
N VAL A 24 21.36 4.93 5.56
CA VAL A 24 20.55 3.94 4.86
C VAL A 24 19.08 4.24 5.12
N ALA A 25 18.30 4.36 4.05
CA ALA A 25 16.85 4.40 4.13
C ALA A 25 16.33 2.96 4.15
N VAL A 26 15.56 2.61 5.18
CA VAL A 26 15.02 1.26 5.40
C VAL A 26 13.50 1.35 5.35
N ARG A 27 12.87 0.46 4.59
CA ARG A 27 11.43 0.16 4.70
C ARG A 27 11.27 -1.06 5.62
N PRO A 28 10.89 -0.87 6.88
CA PRO A 28 10.83 -1.97 7.86
C PRO A 28 9.65 -2.91 7.64
N LEU A 29 8.65 -2.47 6.89
CA LEU A 29 7.49 -3.25 6.45
C LEU A 29 7.51 -3.32 4.92
N ARG A 30 7.41 -4.53 4.37
CA ARG A 30 7.29 -4.77 2.92
C ARG A 30 6.23 -5.82 2.67
N GLN A 31 5.32 -5.55 1.73
CA GLN A 31 4.26 -6.49 1.34
C GLN A 31 3.47 -7.02 2.56
N GLY A 32 3.13 -6.14 3.48
CA GLY A 32 2.40 -6.48 4.70
C GLY A 32 3.20 -7.23 5.78
N VAL A 33 4.50 -7.48 5.56
CA VAL A 33 5.34 -8.28 6.47
C VAL A 33 6.44 -7.44 7.09
N ILE A 34 6.75 -7.70 8.37
CA ILE A 34 7.89 -7.08 9.06
C ILE A 34 9.19 -7.65 8.49
N SER A 35 9.99 -6.80 7.84
CA SER A 35 11.31 -7.16 7.32
C SER A 35 12.45 -6.86 8.31
N ASP A 36 12.24 -5.89 9.21
CA ASP A 36 13.17 -5.53 10.29
C ASP A 36 12.38 -5.20 11.57
N TYR A 37 12.41 -6.14 12.52
CA TYR A 37 11.66 -6.04 13.76
C TYR A 37 12.10 -4.84 14.62
N THR A 38 13.42 -4.64 14.77
CA THR A 38 13.99 -3.58 15.60
C THR A 38 13.65 -2.18 15.05
N VAL A 39 13.70 -2.02 13.73
CA VAL A 39 13.34 -0.74 13.09
C VAL A 39 11.83 -0.53 13.16
N THR A 40 11.01 -1.58 12.98
CA THR A 40 9.54 -1.52 13.11
C THR A 40 9.13 -1.09 14.52
N GLU A 41 9.69 -1.71 15.56
CA GLU A 41 9.41 -1.33 16.96
C GLU A 41 9.69 0.15 17.22
N LYS A 42 10.86 0.63 16.79
CA LYS A 42 11.26 2.03 16.96
C LYS A 42 10.33 2.98 16.17
N MET A 43 9.93 2.60 14.98
CA MET A 43 8.98 3.35 14.14
C MET A 43 7.60 3.42 14.81
N LEU A 44 7.06 2.29 15.28
CA LEU A 44 5.79 2.25 15.99
C LEU A 44 5.84 3.11 17.26
N LYS A 45 6.89 2.99 18.04
CA LYS A 45 7.10 3.81 19.24
C LYS A 45 7.10 5.31 18.93
N TYR A 46 7.74 5.71 17.85
CA TYR A 46 7.73 7.10 17.41
C TYR A 46 6.32 7.57 17.04
N PHE A 47 5.58 6.79 16.25
CA PHE A 47 4.22 7.16 15.85
C PHE A 47 3.24 7.17 17.02
N ILE A 48 3.33 6.19 17.93
CA ILE A 48 2.53 6.18 19.16
C ILE A 48 2.79 7.43 20.00
N GLN A 49 4.08 7.79 20.20
CA GLN A 49 4.43 8.99 20.96
C GLN A 49 3.95 10.27 20.26
N LYS A 50 3.98 10.31 18.94
CA LYS A 50 3.49 11.45 18.16
C LYS A 50 1.97 11.59 18.24
N ALA A 51 1.24 10.48 18.23
CA ALA A 51 -0.22 10.46 18.27
C ALA A 51 -0.78 10.79 19.66
N VAL A 52 -0.22 10.20 20.72
CA VAL A 52 -0.76 10.33 22.09
C VAL A 52 0.00 11.33 22.97
N GLY A 53 1.11 11.88 22.47
CA GLY A 53 1.99 12.78 23.22
C GLY A 53 2.81 12.06 24.30
N LYS A 54 3.51 12.84 25.14
CA LYS A 54 4.31 12.29 26.26
C LYS A 54 3.37 11.91 27.42
N GLN A 55 2.71 10.79 27.31
CA GLN A 55 1.90 10.26 28.43
C GLN A 55 2.78 9.51 29.43
N ARG A 56 2.94 10.09 30.60
CA ARG A 56 3.80 9.54 31.66
C ARG A 56 3.17 8.37 32.43
N PHE A 57 1.83 8.25 32.42
CA PHE A 57 1.10 7.35 33.33
C PHE A 57 0.01 6.47 32.69
N ARG A 58 -0.31 6.64 31.42
CA ARG A 58 -1.34 5.82 30.76
C ARG A 58 -0.82 5.28 29.43
N LYS A 59 -0.65 3.96 29.38
CA LYS A 59 -0.34 3.27 28.13
C LYS A 59 -1.58 3.23 27.25
N PRO A 60 -1.48 3.48 25.93
CA PRO A 60 -2.61 3.47 25.02
C PRO A 60 -3.13 2.06 24.73
N LEU A 61 -4.42 1.97 24.39
CA LEU A 61 -4.98 0.85 23.63
C LEU A 61 -4.67 1.12 22.16
N ILE A 62 -4.20 0.12 21.42
CA ILE A 62 -3.81 0.25 20.04
C ILE A 62 -4.59 -0.75 19.19
N SER A 63 -5.19 -0.25 18.10
CA SER A 63 -5.70 -1.10 17.03
C SER A 63 -4.74 -1.02 15.85
N ILE A 64 -4.33 -2.18 15.32
CA ILE A 64 -3.43 -2.30 14.19
C ILE A 64 -4.11 -3.13 13.12
N CYS A 65 -4.10 -2.61 11.88
CA CYS A 65 -4.59 -3.36 10.73
C CYS A 65 -3.49 -4.26 10.18
N VAL A 66 -3.90 -5.43 9.71
CA VAL A 66 -3.04 -6.41 9.04
C VAL A 66 -3.77 -6.95 7.81
N PRO A 67 -3.05 -7.36 6.74
CA PRO A 67 -3.67 -8.00 5.59
C PRO A 67 -4.50 -9.23 5.97
N SER A 68 -5.52 -9.57 5.17
CA SER A 68 -6.48 -10.65 5.48
C SER A 68 -5.85 -12.03 5.62
N GLN A 69 -4.71 -12.27 4.98
CA GLN A 69 -4.06 -13.58 4.91
C GLN A 69 -2.71 -13.64 5.61
N VAL A 70 -2.52 -12.83 6.65
CA VAL A 70 -1.31 -12.94 7.49
C VAL A 70 -1.30 -14.26 8.27
N THR A 71 -0.11 -14.83 8.39
CA THR A 71 0.11 -16.00 9.24
C THR A 71 0.00 -15.64 10.73
N GLU A 72 -0.28 -16.63 11.59
CA GLU A 72 -0.30 -16.41 13.05
C GLU A 72 1.05 -15.91 13.58
N VAL A 73 2.16 -16.31 12.96
CA VAL A 73 3.50 -15.83 13.33
C VAL A 73 3.66 -14.34 13.01
N GLU A 74 3.23 -13.90 11.82
CA GLU A 74 3.26 -12.49 11.42
C GLU A 74 2.32 -11.65 12.29
N ARG A 75 1.10 -12.14 12.56
CA ARG A 75 0.15 -11.51 13.47
C ARG A 75 0.77 -11.30 14.84
N LYS A 76 1.38 -12.35 15.41
CA LYS A 76 2.05 -12.28 16.70
C LYS A 76 3.23 -11.31 16.72
N ALA A 77 4.01 -11.26 15.63
CA ALA A 77 5.13 -10.33 15.50
C ALA A 77 4.67 -8.86 15.53
N VAL A 78 3.55 -8.53 14.88
CA VAL A 78 2.95 -7.19 14.89
C VAL A 78 2.46 -6.84 16.30
N GLU A 79 1.76 -7.76 16.95
CA GLU A 79 1.26 -7.59 18.32
C GLU A 79 2.42 -7.33 19.31
N ASP A 80 3.46 -8.16 19.27
CA ASP A 80 4.62 -8.04 20.14
C ASP A 80 5.38 -6.73 19.90
N ALA A 81 5.53 -6.30 18.64
CA ALA A 81 6.14 -5.02 18.31
C ALA A 81 5.36 -3.83 18.91
N ALA A 82 4.04 -3.89 18.89
CA ALA A 82 3.18 -2.87 19.48
C ALA A 82 3.26 -2.85 21.01
N PHE A 83 3.29 -4.00 21.67
CA PHE A 83 3.50 -4.09 23.13
C PHE A 83 4.86 -3.52 23.54
N GLN A 84 5.92 -3.84 22.80
CA GLN A 84 7.27 -3.32 23.07
C GLN A 84 7.37 -1.80 22.78
N ALA A 85 6.60 -1.32 21.81
CA ALA A 85 6.49 0.11 21.55
C ALA A 85 5.74 0.89 22.64
N GLY A 86 5.04 0.20 23.54
CA GLY A 86 4.42 0.80 24.73
C GLY A 86 2.90 0.69 24.81
N ALA A 87 2.26 -0.17 24.03
CA ALA A 87 0.84 -0.43 24.15
C ALA A 87 0.49 -1.08 25.50
N ARG A 88 -0.73 -0.76 26.02
CA ARG A 88 -1.33 -1.47 27.15
C ARG A 88 -2.02 -2.74 26.68
N ASP A 89 -2.69 -2.63 25.54
CA ASP A 89 -3.42 -3.72 24.89
C ASP A 89 -3.42 -3.47 23.37
N VAL A 90 -3.46 -4.55 22.59
CA VAL A 90 -3.40 -4.50 21.13
C VAL A 90 -4.57 -5.28 20.55
N LYS A 91 -5.31 -4.66 19.66
CA LYS A 91 -6.33 -5.32 18.83
C LYS A 91 -5.87 -5.36 17.39
N ILE A 92 -5.82 -6.56 16.84
CA ILE A 92 -5.57 -6.78 15.42
C ILE A 92 -6.90 -6.76 14.68
N ILE A 93 -6.95 -6.02 13.57
CA ILE A 93 -8.11 -5.87 12.69
C ILE A 93 -7.64 -6.19 11.27
N GLU A 94 -8.44 -6.91 10.50
CA GLU A 94 -8.16 -7.12 9.07
C GLU A 94 -8.31 -5.79 8.30
N GLU A 95 -7.37 -5.51 7.41
CA GLU A 95 -7.35 -4.27 6.61
C GLU A 95 -8.67 -4.01 5.88
N PRO A 96 -9.30 -4.99 5.19
CA PRO A 96 -10.57 -4.74 4.51
C PRO A 96 -11.73 -4.37 5.46
N ILE A 97 -11.74 -4.91 6.69
CA ILE A 97 -12.74 -4.53 7.70
C ILE A 97 -12.58 -3.07 8.10
N ALA A 98 -11.33 -2.66 8.36
CA ALA A 98 -11.03 -1.27 8.70
C ALA A 98 -11.33 -0.32 7.54
N ALA A 99 -10.99 -0.73 6.31
CA ALA A 99 -11.28 0.01 5.07
C ALA A 99 -12.79 0.20 4.87
N ALA A 100 -13.59 -0.86 5.05
CA ALA A 100 -15.04 -0.80 4.96
C ALA A 100 -15.66 0.19 5.97
N ILE A 101 -15.19 0.16 7.22
CA ILE A 101 -15.62 1.10 8.26
C ILE A 101 -15.22 2.53 7.87
N GLY A 102 -13.99 2.72 7.39
CA GLY A 102 -13.49 4.02 6.94
C GLY A 102 -14.27 4.59 5.74
N ALA A 103 -14.72 3.73 4.84
CA ALA A 103 -15.57 4.07 3.71
C ALA A 103 -17.04 4.36 4.11
N GLY A 104 -17.40 4.23 5.39
CA GLY A 104 -18.75 4.46 5.89
C GLY A 104 -19.75 3.35 5.60
N ILE A 105 -19.27 2.13 5.31
CA ILE A 105 -20.12 0.99 5.05
C ILE A 105 -20.64 0.41 6.38
N ASP A 106 -21.96 0.19 6.47
CA ASP A 106 -22.55 -0.53 7.59
C ASP A 106 -22.35 -2.04 7.41
N ILE A 107 -21.22 -2.53 7.92
CA ILE A 107 -20.83 -3.93 7.81
C ILE A 107 -21.67 -4.87 8.66
N ALA A 108 -22.45 -4.37 9.63
CA ALA A 108 -23.26 -5.18 10.53
C ALA A 108 -24.52 -5.75 9.85
N ARG A 109 -24.90 -5.23 8.70
CA ARG A 109 -26.08 -5.71 7.97
C ARG A 109 -25.86 -7.08 7.34
N PRO A 110 -26.93 -7.89 7.20
CA PRO A 110 -26.89 -9.16 6.47
C PRO A 110 -26.95 -8.91 4.95
N CYS A 111 -25.91 -8.30 4.41
CA CYS A 111 -25.78 -8.02 2.98
C CYS A 111 -24.31 -8.07 2.55
N GLY A 112 -24.09 -8.43 1.28
CA GLY A 112 -22.75 -8.49 0.69
C GLY A 112 -22.19 -7.09 0.41
N ASN A 113 -21.01 -6.80 0.95
CA ASN A 113 -20.24 -5.60 0.62
C ASN A 113 -18.86 -6.06 0.17
N MET A 114 -18.43 -5.64 -1.01
CA MET A 114 -17.11 -5.96 -1.52
C MET A 114 -16.18 -4.76 -1.42
N ILE A 115 -15.03 -4.98 -0.80
CA ILE A 115 -13.95 -4.01 -0.63
C ILE A 115 -12.73 -4.49 -1.40
N VAL A 116 -12.09 -3.57 -2.10
CA VAL A 116 -10.77 -3.75 -2.71
C VAL A 116 -9.87 -2.65 -2.16
N ASP A 117 -9.02 -2.99 -1.22
CA ASP A 117 -8.07 -2.09 -0.58
C ASP A 117 -6.71 -2.26 -1.23
N ILE A 118 -6.24 -1.22 -1.95
CA ILE A 118 -4.98 -1.22 -2.70
C ILE A 118 -3.97 -0.35 -1.96
N GLY A 119 -3.18 -0.98 -1.10
CA GLY A 119 -2.14 -0.32 -0.34
C GLY A 119 -0.85 -0.07 -1.12
N GLY A 120 0.26 0.09 -0.41
CA GLY A 120 1.60 0.21 -1.01
C GLY A 120 2.16 -1.14 -1.45
N GLY A 121 2.05 -2.18 -0.63
CA GLY A 121 2.68 -3.48 -0.85
C GLY A 121 1.73 -4.66 -1.01
N THR A 122 0.44 -4.50 -0.65
CA THR A 122 -0.60 -5.52 -0.77
C THR A 122 -1.88 -4.92 -1.32
N SER A 123 -2.65 -5.74 -2.02
CA SER A 123 -4.05 -5.47 -2.34
C SER A 123 -4.90 -6.53 -1.66
N ASP A 124 -5.78 -6.08 -0.79
CA ASP A 124 -6.68 -6.90 0.01
C ASP A 124 -8.10 -6.80 -0.51
N ILE A 125 -8.67 -7.94 -0.87
CA ILE A 125 -9.99 -8.04 -1.48
C ILE A 125 -10.85 -8.87 -0.54
N ALA A 126 -12.00 -8.35 -0.12
CA ALA A 126 -12.89 -9.08 0.77
C ALA A 126 -14.37 -8.82 0.49
N VAL A 127 -15.17 -9.85 0.70
CA VAL A 127 -16.62 -9.77 0.82
C VAL A 127 -16.97 -9.84 2.30
N ILE A 128 -17.66 -8.81 2.78
CA ILE A 128 -17.99 -8.61 4.20
C ILE A 128 -19.50 -8.65 4.36
N SER A 129 -19.97 -9.38 5.38
CA SER A 129 -21.37 -9.43 5.79
C SER A 129 -21.45 -9.73 7.30
N LEU A 130 -22.45 -9.18 8.00
CA LEU A 130 -22.69 -9.39 9.44
C LEU A 130 -21.45 -9.14 10.30
N GLY A 131 -20.64 -8.13 9.93
CA GLY A 131 -19.45 -7.72 10.67
C GLY A 131 -18.23 -8.61 10.48
N GLY A 132 -18.28 -9.61 9.59
CA GLY A 132 -17.20 -10.57 9.35
C GLY A 132 -16.85 -10.74 7.87
N THR A 133 -15.63 -11.20 7.61
CA THR A 133 -15.15 -11.56 6.28
C THR A 133 -15.73 -12.91 5.88
N VAL A 134 -16.42 -12.97 4.75
CA VAL A 134 -17.00 -14.20 4.17
C VAL A 134 -16.04 -14.87 3.21
N VAL A 135 -15.48 -14.10 2.29
CA VAL A 135 -14.45 -14.53 1.33
C VAL A 135 -13.41 -13.43 1.25
N SER A 136 -12.14 -13.80 1.22
CA SER A 136 -11.06 -12.83 1.00
C SER A 136 -9.91 -13.40 0.19
N ALA A 137 -9.14 -12.50 -0.40
CA ALA A 137 -7.85 -12.75 -0.99
C ALA A 137 -6.92 -11.58 -0.67
N SER A 138 -5.64 -11.87 -0.48
CA SER A 138 -4.58 -10.86 -0.36
C SER A 138 -3.50 -11.20 -1.37
N ILE A 139 -3.14 -10.23 -2.21
CA ILE A 139 -2.08 -10.37 -3.20
C ILE A 139 -0.97 -9.36 -2.93
N LYS A 140 0.27 -9.76 -3.19
CA LYS A 140 1.46 -8.91 -3.02
C LYS A 140 1.73 -8.09 -4.28
N ILE A 141 0.70 -7.40 -4.76
CA ILE A 141 0.72 -6.52 -5.93
C ILE A 141 -0.07 -5.28 -5.57
N ALA A 142 0.57 -4.13 -5.55
CA ALA A 142 -0.04 -2.87 -5.14
C ALA A 142 0.76 -1.65 -5.63
N GLY A 143 0.70 -0.53 -4.91
CA GLY A 143 1.28 0.74 -5.29
C GLY A 143 2.77 0.71 -5.63
N ASP A 144 3.57 -0.06 -4.90
CA ASP A 144 5.01 -0.22 -5.15
C ASP A 144 5.26 -0.94 -6.49
N ASP A 145 4.42 -1.93 -6.85
CA ASP A 145 4.52 -2.63 -8.14
C ASP A 145 4.14 -1.75 -9.31
N PHE A 146 3.20 -0.81 -9.11
CA PHE A 146 2.88 0.22 -10.10
C PHE A 146 4.07 1.15 -10.33
N ASP A 147 4.75 1.60 -9.28
CA ASP A 147 5.94 2.44 -9.39
C ASP A 147 7.06 1.71 -10.14
N ASP A 148 7.31 0.44 -9.79
CA ASP A 148 8.27 -0.40 -10.47
C ASP A 148 7.92 -0.64 -11.95
N ALA A 149 6.64 -0.81 -12.27
CA ALA A 149 6.19 -0.95 -13.66
C ALA A 149 6.49 0.32 -14.48
N ILE A 150 6.24 1.51 -13.90
CA ILE A 150 6.57 2.79 -14.53
C ILE A 150 8.08 2.92 -14.70
N VAL A 151 8.91 2.59 -13.69
CA VAL A 151 10.38 2.61 -13.81
C VAL A 151 10.86 1.73 -14.97
N ARG A 152 10.34 0.49 -15.04
CA ARG A 152 10.68 -0.45 -16.12
C ARG A 152 10.26 0.07 -17.49
N TYR A 153 9.07 0.67 -17.61
CA TYR A 153 8.56 1.25 -18.84
C TYR A 153 9.44 2.40 -19.33
N MET A 154 9.75 3.35 -18.44
CA MET A 154 10.60 4.50 -18.74
C MET A 154 12.00 4.06 -19.21
N ARG A 155 12.55 3.04 -18.58
CA ARG A 155 13.82 2.44 -18.99
C ARG A 155 13.74 1.81 -20.37
N LYS A 156 12.71 1.02 -20.64
CA LYS A 156 12.55 0.26 -21.89
C LYS A 156 12.18 1.16 -23.08
N LYS A 157 11.24 2.06 -22.89
CA LYS A 157 10.66 2.89 -23.97
C LYS A 157 11.49 4.12 -24.28
N HIS A 158 12.00 4.78 -23.23
CA HIS A 158 12.65 6.09 -23.34
C HIS A 158 14.16 6.08 -23.07
N ASN A 159 14.74 4.92 -22.72
CA ASN A 159 16.13 4.82 -22.23
C ASN A 159 16.40 5.81 -21.09
N LEU A 160 15.42 6.04 -20.24
CA LEU A 160 15.47 7.00 -19.15
C LEU A 160 15.43 6.28 -17.82
N LEU A 161 16.45 6.49 -16.98
CA LEU A 161 16.46 6.00 -15.60
C LEU A 161 15.87 7.05 -14.68
N ILE A 162 14.79 6.67 -13.99
CA ILE A 162 14.13 7.46 -12.96
C ILE A 162 14.19 6.71 -11.63
N GLY A 163 14.05 7.44 -10.50
CA GLY A 163 13.94 6.86 -9.18
C GLY A 163 12.48 6.51 -8.82
N GLU A 164 12.30 5.68 -7.78
CA GLU A 164 10.98 5.26 -7.25
C GLU A 164 10.06 6.47 -6.99
N ARG A 165 10.58 7.51 -6.35
CA ARG A 165 9.80 8.72 -6.06
C ARG A 165 9.29 9.42 -7.33
N THR A 166 10.10 9.48 -8.38
CA THR A 166 9.68 10.08 -9.65
C THR A 166 8.58 9.23 -10.29
N ALA A 167 8.68 7.90 -10.19
CA ALA A 167 7.64 6.99 -10.68
C ALA A 167 6.33 7.16 -9.88
N GLU A 168 6.41 7.26 -8.56
CA GLU A 168 5.27 7.58 -7.69
C GLU A 168 4.60 8.92 -8.07
N ASP A 169 5.41 9.96 -8.31
CA ASP A 169 4.91 11.27 -8.75
C ASP A 169 4.20 11.18 -10.13
N ILE A 170 4.71 10.39 -11.07
CA ILE A 170 4.07 10.13 -12.37
C ILE A 170 2.74 9.41 -12.15
N LYS A 171 2.73 8.33 -11.36
CA LYS A 171 1.54 7.55 -11.02
C LYS A 171 0.44 8.44 -10.45
N ILE A 172 0.75 9.26 -9.46
CA ILE A 172 -0.22 10.14 -8.78
C ILE A 172 -0.78 11.20 -9.74
N ARG A 173 0.06 11.77 -10.61
CA ARG A 173 -0.34 12.89 -11.46
C ARG A 173 -1.09 12.47 -12.72
N ILE A 174 -0.63 11.42 -13.38
CA ILE A 174 -1.15 11.01 -14.69
C ILE A 174 -1.44 9.51 -14.81
N GLY A 175 -1.21 8.72 -13.74
CA GLY A 175 -1.46 7.28 -13.75
C GLY A 175 -2.90 6.97 -14.15
N SER A 176 -3.07 5.98 -15.03
CA SER A 176 -4.36 5.52 -15.47
C SER A 176 -4.38 4.00 -15.61
N ALA A 177 -5.46 3.38 -15.14
CA ALA A 177 -5.70 1.95 -15.31
C ALA A 177 -6.67 1.65 -16.47
N TYR A 178 -7.26 2.71 -17.06
CA TYR A 178 -8.24 2.62 -18.13
C TYR A 178 -8.10 3.85 -19.05
N PRO A 179 -8.42 3.76 -20.36
CA PRO A 179 -8.34 4.87 -21.29
C PRO A 179 -9.08 6.11 -20.79
N ARG A 180 -8.40 7.25 -20.76
CA ARG A 180 -8.99 8.55 -20.43
C ARG A 180 -9.60 9.20 -21.65
N PRO A 181 -10.69 10.00 -21.52
CA PRO A 181 -11.25 10.78 -22.61
C PRO A 181 -10.26 11.80 -23.17
N GLU A 182 -9.41 12.36 -22.30
CA GLU A 182 -8.40 13.35 -22.63
C GLU A 182 -7.02 12.89 -22.16
N SER A 183 -6.01 13.08 -23.03
CA SER A 183 -4.62 12.82 -22.69
C SER A 183 -4.11 13.85 -21.68
N VAL A 184 -3.51 13.37 -20.60
CA VAL A 184 -2.82 14.21 -19.62
C VAL A 184 -1.33 13.95 -19.70
N THR A 185 -0.53 15.00 -19.60
CA THR A 185 0.93 14.91 -19.76
C THR A 185 1.67 15.45 -18.54
N VAL A 186 2.90 14.97 -18.35
CA VAL A 186 3.83 15.49 -17.36
C VAL A 186 5.27 15.44 -17.87
N ASP A 187 6.03 16.48 -17.58
CA ASP A 187 7.47 16.48 -17.85
C ASP A 187 8.23 15.75 -16.75
N VAL A 188 9.05 14.80 -17.18
CA VAL A 188 9.81 13.91 -16.31
C VAL A 188 11.30 14.07 -16.59
N ARG A 189 12.07 14.28 -15.52
CA ARG A 189 13.52 14.37 -15.59
C ARG A 189 14.17 13.11 -15.05
N GLY A 190 15.11 12.56 -15.79
CA GLY A 190 15.89 11.39 -15.42
C GLY A 190 17.28 11.40 -16.04
N ARG A 191 18.01 10.29 -15.86
CA ARG A 191 19.31 10.08 -16.51
C ARG A 191 19.13 9.27 -17.79
N ASN A 192 19.57 9.82 -18.90
CA ASN A 192 19.63 9.10 -20.16
C ASN A 192 20.64 7.96 -20.06
N LEU A 193 20.19 6.74 -20.32
CA LEU A 193 21.02 5.53 -20.20
C LEU A 193 22.06 5.39 -21.32
N VAL A 194 21.87 6.08 -22.45
CA VAL A 194 22.80 6.06 -23.59
C VAL A 194 23.94 7.03 -23.37
N THR A 195 23.61 8.27 -22.97
CA THR A 195 24.60 9.37 -22.84
C THR A 195 25.11 9.58 -21.41
N GLY A 196 24.40 9.02 -20.40
CA GLY A 196 24.69 9.26 -19.00
C GLY A 196 24.26 10.64 -18.48
N LEU A 197 23.77 11.52 -19.33
CA LEU A 197 23.42 12.91 -19.00
C LEU A 197 21.96 13.06 -18.54
N PRO A 198 21.64 14.11 -17.79
CA PRO A 198 20.24 14.46 -17.49
C PRO A 198 19.44 14.70 -18.78
N LYS A 199 18.22 14.17 -18.80
CA LYS A 199 17.27 14.35 -19.91
C LYS A 199 15.88 14.59 -19.35
N THR A 200 15.13 15.49 -19.97
CA THR A 200 13.70 15.70 -19.70
C THR A 200 12.90 15.18 -20.88
N ILE A 201 11.81 14.49 -20.61
CA ILE A 201 10.85 14.02 -21.62
C ILE A 201 9.44 14.31 -21.13
N THR A 202 8.49 14.42 -22.04
CA THR A 202 7.06 14.49 -21.73
C THR A 202 6.49 13.09 -21.80
N VAL A 203 5.78 12.67 -20.74
CA VAL A 203 5.12 11.37 -20.58
C VAL A 203 3.61 11.58 -20.58
N THR A 204 2.87 10.68 -21.21
CA THR A 204 1.41 10.78 -21.33
C THR A 204 0.67 9.76 -20.45
N SER A 205 -0.62 9.99 -20.20
CA SER A 205 -1.48 9.06 -19.47
C SER A 205 -1.65 7.71 -20.17
N GLU A 206 -1.61 7.68 -21.51
CA GLU A 206 -1.67 6.46 -22.31
C GLU A 206 -0.42 5.59 -22.09
N GLU A 207 0.74 6.24 -21.96
CA GLU A 207 1.98 5.54 -21.64
C GLU A 207 1.95 4.93 -20.25
N THR A 208 1.34 5.62 -19.27
CA THR A 208 1.15 5.05 -17.92
C THR A 208 0.16 3.90 -17.92
N GLU A 209 -0.92 3.98 -18.69
CA GLU A 209 -1.88 2.88 -18.88
C GLU A 209 -1.18 1.64 -19.46
N GLU A 210 -0.37 1.81 -20.53
CA GLU A 210 0.42 0.73 -21.11
C GLU A 210 1.37 0.12 -20.07
N ALA A 211 2.04 0.95 -19.29
CA ALA A 211 2.98 0.51 -18.25
C ALA A 211 2.30 -0.30 -17.14
N LEU A 212 1.08 0.08 -16.74
CA LEU A 212 0.37 -0.49 -15.59
C LEU A 212 -0.52 -1.69 -15.96
N LYS A 213 -0.71 -1.97 -17.24
CA LYS A 213 -1.67 -2.98 -17.73
C LYS A 213 -1.53 -4.35 -17.08
N ASP A 214 -0.32 -4.88 -17.01
CA ASP A 214 -0.09 -6.21 -16.45
C ASP A 214 -0.36 -6.24 -14.93
N THR A 215 0.02 -5.18 -14.22
CA THR A 215 -0.17 -5.07 -12.77
C THR A 215 -1.64 -4.91 -12.42
N THR A 216 -2.38 -4.07 -13.14
CA THR A 216 -3.83 -3.87 -12.95
C THR A 216 -4.63 -5.13 -13.28
N SER A 217 -4.24 -5.86 -14.35
CA SER A 217 -4.89 -7.12 -14.73
C SER A 217 -4.81 -8.17 -13.62
N GLN A 218 -3.71 -8.27 -12.90
CA GLN A 218 -3.57 -9.21 -11.79
C GLN A 218 -4.49 -8.88 -10.61
N ILE A 219 -4.73 -7.59 -10.34
CA ILE A 219 -5.71 -7.19 -9.32
C ILE A 219 -7.12 -7.55 -9.78
N VAL A 220 -7.46 -7.31 -11.04
CA VAL A 220 -8.77 -7.68 -11.61
C VAL A 220 -9.00 -9.19 -11.53
N GLU A 221 -8.00 -10.01 -11.85
CA GLU A 221 -8.06 -11.47 -11.71
C GLU A 221 -8.31 -11.91 -10.26
N ALA A 222 -7.67 -11.25 -9.30
CA ALA A 222 -7.91 -11.52 -7.87
C ALA A 222 -9.34 -11.15 -7.45
N VAL A 223 -9.88 -10.03 -7.94
CA VAL A 223 -11.29 -9.64 -7.73
C VAL A 223 -12.24 -10.71 -8.30
N HIS A 224 -12.00 -11.17 -9.53
CA HIS A 224 -12.78 -12.25 -10.13
C HIS A 224 -12.74 -13.52 -9.28
N SER A 225 -11.56 -13.94 -8.82
CA SER A 225 -11.41 -15.14 -7.99
C SER A 225 -12.18 -15.05 -6.67
N VAL A 226 -12.31 -13.87 -6.09
CA VAL A 226 -13.11 -13.66 -4.87
C VAL A 226 -14.60 -13.72 -5.19
N LEU A 227 -15.05 -13.09 -6.29
CA LEU A 227 -16.44 -13.12 -6.71
C LEU A 227 -16.92 -14.55 -7.04
N GLU A 228 -16.10 -15.35 -7.70
CA GLU A 228 -16.40 -16.76 -8.02
C GLU A 228 -16.65 -17.63 -6.79
N LYS A 229 -16.01 -17.29 -5.66
CA LYS A 229 -16.16 -17.99 -4.38
C LYS A 229 -17.24 -17.40 -3.48
N THR A 230 -17.82 -16.28 -3.88
CA THR A 230 -18.82 -15.56 -3.10
C THR A 230 -20.18 -16.28 -3.18
N PRO A 231 -20.87 -16.48 -2.04
CA PRO A 231 -22.24 -17.02 -2.04
C PRO A 231 -23.17 -16.20 -2.95
N PRO A 232 -24.11 -16.87 -3.67
CA PRO A 232 -24.95 -16.22 -4.68
C PRO A 232 -25.74 -15.01 -4.18
N GLU A 233 -26.27 -15.06 -2.96
CA GLU A 233 -27.05 -13.97 -2.37
C GLU A 233 -26.17 -12.72 -2.13
N LEU A 234 -24.94 -12.93 -1.65
CA LEU A 234 -24.00 -11.83 -1.44
C LEU A 234 -23.44 -11.30 -2.77
N ALA A 235 -23.27 -12.16 -3.76
CA ALA A 235 -22.88 -11.75 -5.12
C ALA A 235 -23.96 -10.88 -5.78
N ALA A 236 -25.24 -11.20 -5.57
CA ALA A 236 -26.36 -10.36 -6.02
C ALA A 236 -26.33 -8.98 -5.35
N ASP A 237 -26.12 -8.93 -4.04
CA ASP A 237 -25.99 -7.65 -3.31
C ASP A 237 -24.82 -6.79 -3.86
N ILE A 238 -23.70 -7.41 -4.20
CA ILE A 238 -22.54 -6.72 -4.77
C ILE A 238 -22.84 -6.19 -6.17
N ALA A 239 -23.61 -6.94 -6.99
CA ALA A 239 -24.03 -6.48 -8.30
C ALA A 239 -24.88 -5.20 -8.23
N ASP A 240 -25.73 -5.08 -7.21
CA ASP A 240 -26.57 -3.91 -6.99
C ASP A 240 -25.81 -2.72 -6.36
N ARG A 241 -24.87 -2.99 -5.47
CA ARG A 241 -24.16 -1.98 -4.67
C ARG A 241 -22.84 -1.54 -5.28
N GLY A 242 -22.26 -2.38 -6.12
CA GLY A 242 -20.92 -2.19 -6.66
C GLY A 242 -19.81 -2.62 -5.70
N ILE A 243 -18.58 -2.31 -6.13
CA ILE A 243 -17.33 -2.60 -5.41
C ILE A 243 -16.78 -1.28 -4.89
N VAL A 244 -16.36 -1.25 -3.64
CA VAL A 244 -15.74 -0.07 -3.02
C VAL A 244 -14.23 -0.21 -3.09
N LEU A 245 -13.57 0.78 -3.69
CA LEU A 245 -12.11 0.89 -3.75
C LEU A 245 -11.62 1.84 -2.66
N THR A 246 -10.54 1.43 -1.97
CA THR A 246 -9.86 2.21 -0.92
C THR A 246 -8.35 2.20 -1.10
#